data_710afc3fa6d59c7963b61e8b6a52b416
#
_entry.id   710afc3fa6d59c7963b61e8b6a52b416
#
_cell.length_a   1.000
_cell.length_b   1.000
_cell.length_c   1.000
_cell.angle_alpha   90.00
_cell.angle_beta   90.00
_cell.angle_gamma   90.00
#
_symmetry.space_group_name_H-M   'P 1'
#
loop_
_entity.id
_entity.type
_entity.pdbx_description
1 polymer ?
#
loop_
_entity_poly.entity_id
_entity_poly.type
_entity_poly.pdbx_seq_one_letter_code
_entity_poly.pdbx_strand_id
1 'polypeptide(L)'
;VYNKARAIENYFARSGYKYETTNVAVPKADEDYVDQFLFETKLGYCDNFSTSMVVMLRAVGIQARWVKGFAAGERVASNADLTTYQVTNNDAHSWVEAYIDGIGWMPFEPTVGFSNPVNIDYDVESVEEEQLPEVETPEIERPEPEEQDAVTGGATKASAIDFAKYKWVFYVLGAMLILVAII
;
A
#
# COMPACT_ATOMS: atom_id res chain seq x y z
N VAL A 1 -9.82 19.26 -5.44
CA VAL A 1 -9.40 18.08 -4.67
C VAL A 1 -10.11 16.83 -5.16
N TYR A 2 -11.45 16.81 -5.20
CA TYR A 2 -12.25 15.63 -5.58
C TYR A 2 -11.85 15.02 -6.93
N ASN A 3 -11.80 15.82 -8.01
CA ASN A 3 -11.45 15.33 -9.34
C ASN A 3 -10.05 14.69 -9.40
N LYS A 4 -9.09 15.22 -8.63
CA LYS A 4 -7.75 14.61 -8.52
C LYS A 4 -7.81 13.25 -7.82
N ALA A 5 -8.58 13.14 -6.73
CA ALA A 5 -8.76 11.87 -6.02
C ALA A 5 -9.45 10.82 -6.90
N ARG A 6 -10.50 11.20 -7.63
CA ARG A 6 -11.18 10.33 -8.62
C ARG A 6 -10.26 9.91 -9.77
N ALA A 7 -9.38 10.80 -10.22
CA ALA A 7 -8.41 10.45 -11.27
C ALA A 7 -7.41 9.39 -10.78
N ILE A 8 -6.92 9.51 -9.54
CA ILE A 8 -6.03 8.53 -8.93
C ILE A 8 -6.75 7.20 -8.68
N GLU A 9 -7.97 7.21 -8.17
CA GLU A 9 -8.80 6.00 -8.01
C GLU A 9 -8.98 5.27 -9.35
N ASN A 10 -9.37 6.00 -10.40
CA ASN A 10 -9.56 5.44 -11.73
C ASN A 10 -8.27 4.97 -12.41
N TYR A 11 -7.11 5.47 -11.99
CA TYR A 11 -5.82 5.06 -12.51
C TYR A 11 -5.59 3.56 -12.33
N PHE A 12 -5.91 3.00 -11.18
CA PHE A 12 -5.73 1.57 -10.91
C PHE A 12 -6.55 0.69 -11.87
N ALA A 13 -7.82 1.05 -12.10
CA ALA A 13 -8.68 0.29 -12.99
C ALA A 13 -8.23 0.32 -14.46
N ARG A 14 -7.50 1.38 -14.88
CA ARG A 14 -7.10 1.60 -16.29
C ARG A 14 -5.65 1.23 -16.59
N SER A 15 -4.81 1.03 -15.58
CA SER A 15 -3.36 0.89 -15.74
C SER A 15 -2.85 -0.55 -15.57
N GLY A 16 -3.74 -1.53 -15.70
CA GLY A 16 -3.37 -2.95 -15.76
C GLY A 16 -3.09 -3.61 -14.40
N TYR A 17 -3.50 -2.96 -13.30
CA TYR A 17 -3.46 -3.59 -11.97
C TYR A 17 -4.48 -4.71 -11.86
N LYS A 18 -4.16 -5.74 -11.08
CA LYS A 18 -5.04 -6.91 -10.89
C LYS A 18 -5.16 -7.25 -9.41
N TYR A 19 -6.36 -7.64 -9.02
CA TYR A 19 -6.61 -8.19 -7.69
C TYR A 19 -6.03 -9.60 -7.58
N GLU A 20 -5.19 -9.83 -6.57
CA GLU A 20 -4.51 -11.10 -6.30
C GLU A 20 -4.29 -11.23 -4.79
N THR A 21 -4.55 -12.40 -4.24
CA THR A 21 -4.42 -12.67 -2.80
C THR A 21 -3.40 -13.78 -2.47
N THR A 22 -3.02 -14.57 -3.47
CA THR A 22 -2.18 -15.76 -3.26
C THR A 22 -0.72 -15.51 -3.60
N ASN A 23 -0.48 -14.87 -4.76
CA ASN A 23 0.87 -14.66 -5.30
C ASN A 23 1.28 -13.17 -5.19
N VAL A 24 1.02 -12.56 -4.05
CA VAL A 24 1.42 -11.18 -3.79
C VAL A 24 2.87 -11.14 -3.37
N ALA A 25 3.66 -10.30 -4.03
CA ALA A 25 5.06 -10.14 -3.70
C ALA A 25 5.22 -9.51 -2.31
N VAL A 26 6.19 -10.02 -1.56
CA VAL A 26 6.61 -9.43 -0.28
C VAL A 26 7.88 -8.64 -0.53
N PRO A 27 7.91 -7.32 -0.24
CA PRO A 27 9.10 -6.51 -0.47
C PRO A 27 10.26 -6.99 0.43
N LYS A 28 11.48 -6.89 -0.08
CA LYS A 28 12.68 -7.13 0.70
C LYS A 28 12.90 -5.99 1.70
N ALA A 29 13.87 -6.15 2.59
CA ALA A 29 14.12 -5.21 3.67
C ALA A 29 14.50 -3.79 3.21
N ASP A 30 14.99 -3.66 1.99
CA ASP A 30 15.44 -2.43 1.34
C ASP A 30 14.48 -1.94 0.22
N GLU A 31 13.36 -2.64 0.02
CA GLU A 31 12.35 -2.30 -0.98
C GLU A 31 11.14 -1.61 -0.33
N ASP A 32 10.61 -0.58 -0.98
CA ASP A 32 9.38 0.08 -0.55
C ASP A 32 8.16 -0.70 -1.06
N TYR A 33 7.21 -0.92 -0.16
CA TYR A 33 5.97 -1.67 -0.42
C TYR A 33 5.11 -1.05 -1.52
N VAL A 34 5.01 0.29 -1.53
CA VAL A 34 4.19 1.03 -2.48
C VAL A 34 4.87 1.09 -3.83
N ASP A 35 6.18 1.35 -3.85
CA ASP A 35 6.96 1.40 -5.10
C ASP A 35 6.94 0.05 -5.81
N GLN A 36 7.16 -1.05 -5.08
CA GLN A 36 7.09 -2.40 -5.64
C GLN A 36 5.72 -2.67 -6.28
N PHE A 37 4.62 -2.34 -5.59
CA PHE A 37 3.28 -2.55 -6.14
C PHE A 37 3.01 -1.65 -7.35
N LEU A 38 3.33 -0.35 -7.27
CA LEU A 38 3.01 0.61 -8.32
C LEU A 38 3.81 0.39 -9.61
N PHE A 39 5.09 0.08 -9.49
CA PHE A 39 6.02 0.13 -10.63
C PHE A 39 6.48 -1.25 -11.11
N GLU A 40 6.40 -2.29 -10.28
CA GLU A 40 6.95 -3.60 -10.63
C GLU A 40 5.88 -4.66 -10.82
N THR A 41 5.08 -4.93 -9.76
CA THR A 41 4.22 -6.11 -9.76
C THR A 41 2.82 -5.87 -10.30
N LYS A 42 2.19 -4.77 -9.92
CA LYS A 42 0.78 -4.44 -10.21
C LYS A 42 -0.22 -5.54 -9.78
N LEU A 43 0.22 -6.45 -8.91
CA LEU A 43 -0.58 -7.56 -8.38
C LEU A 43 -0.69 -7.40 -6.86
N GLY A 44 -1.91 -7.36 -6.34
CA GLY A 44 -2.13 -7.19 -4.91
C GLY A 44 -3.60 -7.21 -4.54
N TYR A 45 -3.87 -7.09 -3.25
CA TYR A 45 -5.21 -7.02 -2.67
C TYR A 45 -5.49 -5.63 -2.09
N CYS A 46 -6.60 -5.45 -1.41
CA CYS A 46 -7.08 -4.16 -0.95
C CYS A 46 -6.01 -3.30 -0.24
N ASP A 47 -5.13 -3.90 0.57
CA ASP A 47 -4.08 -3.17 1.27
C ASP A 47 -3.05 -2.54 0.31
N ASN A 48 -2.69 -3.23 -0.78
CA ASN A 48 -1.78 -2.70 -1.79
C ASN A 48 -2.40 -1.48 -2.50
N PHE A 49 -3.63 -1.60 -2.94
CA PHE A 49 -4.36 -0.53 -3.63
C PHE A 49 -4.59 0.68 -2.74
N SER A 50 -5.17 0.46 -1.57
CA SER A 50 -5.54 1.55 -0.66
C SER A 50 -4.32 2.28 -0.09
N THR A 51 -3.26 1.55 0.30
CA THR A 51 -2.01 2.17 0.78
C THR A 51 -1.37 3.01 -0.32
N SER A 52 -1.30 2.47 -1.55
CA SER A 52 -0.71 3.19 -2.69
C SER A 52 -1.50 4.45 -3.03
N MET A 53 -2.83 4.37 -3.04
CA MET A 53 -3.66 5.56 -3.26
C MET A 53 -3.46 6.62 -2.19
N VAL A 54 -3.35 6.24 -0.91
CA VAL A 54 -3.06 7.20 0.18
C VAL A 54 -1.73 7.90 -0.04
N VAL A 55 -0.68 7.16 -0.43
CA VAL A 55 0.63 7.75 -0.72
C VAL A 55 0.55 8.69 -1.91
N MET A 56 -0.09 8.30 -3.01
CA MET A 56 -0.28 9.14 -4.20
C MET A 56 -1.04 10.43 -3.88
N LEU A 57 -2.12 10.35 -3.10
CA LEU A 57 -2.90 11.52 -2.68
C LEU A 57 -2.06 12.48 -1.84
N ARG A 58 -1.31 11.95 -0.87
CA ARG A 58 -0.42 12.75 -0.02
C ARG A 58 0.71 13.39 -0.81
N ALA A 59 1.26 12.70 -1.80
CA ALA A 59 2.30 13.24 -2.68
C ALA A 59 1.83 14.44 -3.50
N VAL A 60 0.53 14.54 -3.80
CA VAL A 60 -0.07 15.69 -4.50
C VAL A 60 -0.75 16.69 -3.54
N GLY A 61 -0.43 16.63 -2.24
CA GLY A 61 -0.87 17.56 -1.22
C GLY A 61 -2.31 17.35 -0.72
N ILE A 62 -2.94 16.22 -1.01
CA ILE A 62 -4.29 15.90 -0.54
C ILE A 62 -4.21 15.12 0.77
N GLN A 63 -4.90 15.60 1.81
CA GLN A 63 -5.01 14.86 3.06
C GLN A 63 -5.80 13.58 2.83
N ALA A 64 -5.18 12.44 3.13
CA ALA A 64 -5.79 11.13 2.96
C ALA A 64 -5.42 10.20 4.10
N ARG A 65 -6.31 9.25 4.40
CA ARG A 65 -6.09 8.21 5.40
C ARG A 65 -6.49 6.84 4.87
N TRP A 66 -5.74 5.84 5.29
CA TRP A 66 -6.08 4.45 5.09
C TRP A 66 -7.11 4.02 6.12
N VAL A 67 -8.14 3.32 5.69
CA VAL A 67 -9.23 2.85 6.53
C VAL A 67 -9.35 1.34 6.42
N LYS A 68 -9.60 0.68 7.54
CA LYS A 68 -9.77 -0.77 7.65
C LYS A 68 -11.15 -1.10 8.22
N GLY A 69 -11.78 -2.09 7.63
CA GLY A 69 -13.12 -2.55 8.03
C GLY A 69 -13.53 -3.82 7.31
N PHE A 70 -14.76 -3.85 6.86
CA PHE A 70 -15.34 -4.96 6.12
C PHE A 70 -16.12 -4.44 4.91
N ALA A 71 -16.10 -5.20 3.81
CA ALA A 71 -17.04 -5.04 2.72
C ALA A 71 -18.46 -5.45 3.18
N ALA A 72 -19.46 -5.20 2.34
CA ALA A 72 -20.86 -5.40 2.71
C ALA A 72 -21.23 -6.86 3.04
N GLY A 73 -20.40 -7.83 2.67
CA GLY A 73 -20.68 -9.24 2.87
C GLY A 73 -21.76 -9.78 1.93
N GLU A 74 -22.29 -10.95 2.24
CA GLU A 74 -23.33 -11.63 1.45
C GLU A 74 -24.74 -11.24 1.91
N ARG A 75 -25.59 -10.89 0.95
CA ARG A 75 -27.02 -10.64 1.24
C ARG A 75 -27.74 -11.96 1.48
N VAL A 76 -28.14 -12.23 2.72
CA VAL A 76 -28.79 -13.48 3.13
C VAL A 76 -30.32 -13.41 3.18
N ALA A 77 -30.89 -12.22 3.39
CA ALA A 77 -32.32 -12.00 3.38
C ALA A 77 -32.68 -10.57 2.96
N SER A 78 -33.85 -10.40 2.36
CA SER A 78 -34.40 -9.08 2.02
C SER A 78 -35.94 -9.14 2.01
N ASN A 79 -36.57 -8.12 2.59
CA ASN A 79 -37.99 -7.88 2.49
C ASN A 79 -38.25 -6.39 2.13
N ALA A 80 -39.50 -5.94 2.17
CA ALA A 80 -39.82 -4.57 1.78
C ALA A 80 -39.13 -3.48 2.61
N ASP A 81 -38.80 -3.77 3.88
CA ASP A 81 -38.34 -2.78 4.84
C ASP A 81 -36.86 -3.03 5.29
N LEU A 82 -36.35 -4.26 5.12
CA LEU A 82 -35.09 -4.66 5.70
C LEU A 82 -34.29 -5.58 4.76
N THR A 83 -33.00 -5.32 4.62
CA THR A 83 -32.05 -6.20 3.98
C THR A 83 -31.01 -6.65 5.01
N THR A 84 -30.81 -7.97 5.13
CA THR A 84 -29.86 -8.57 6.06
C THR A 84 -28.63 -9.04 5.30
N TYR A 85 -27.47 -8.66 5.78
CA TYR A 85 -26.17 -9.09 5.25
C TYR A 85 -25.41 -9.92 6.30
N GLN A 86 -24.75 -10.98 5.84
CA GLN A 86 -23.83 -11.74 6.64
C GLN A 86 -22.42 -11.28 6.31
N VAL A 87 -21.73 -10.76 7.32
CA VAL A 87 -20.33 -10.33 7.19
C VAL A 87 -19.43 -11.34 7.91
N THR A 88 -18.40 -11.79 7.25
CA THR A 88 -17.44 -12.78 7.74
C THR A 88 -16.00 -12.22 7.71
N ASN A 89 -15.05 -12.96 8.22
CA ASN A 89 -13.64 -12.57 8.15
C ASN A 89 -13.10 -12.48 6.71
N ASN A 90 -13.74 -13.17 5.75
CA ASN A 90 -13.37 -13.10 4.34
C ASN A 90 -13.78 -11.76 3.70
N ASP A 91 -14.66 -11.02 4.34
CA ASP A 91 -15.10 -9.70 3.91
C ASP A 91 -14.22 -8.57 4.47
N ALA A 92 -13.12 -8.91 5.19
CA ALA A 92 -12.16 -7.93 5.66
C ALA A 92 -11.62 -7.12 4.49
N HIS A 93 -11.64 -5.80 4.62
CA HIS A 93 -11.36 -4.88 3.52
C HIS A 93 -10.69 -3.60 4.01
N SER A 94 -9.95 -2.95 3.11
CA SER A 94 -9.40 -1.63 3.34
C SER A 94 -9.67 -0.71 2.14
N TRP A 95 -9.88 0.58 2.44
CA TRP A 95 -10.15 1.62 1.46
C TRP A 95 -9.48 2.94 1.86
N VAL A 96 -9.74 3.98 1.12
CA VAL A 96 -9.15 5.31 1.34
C VAL A 96 -10.24 6.31 1.71
N GLU A 97 -9.93 7.22 2.61
CA GLU A 97 -10.70 8.44 2.77
C GLU A 97 -9.80 9.65 2.51
N ALA A 98 -10.26 10.54 1.62
CA ALA A 98 -9.61 11.82 1.34
C ALA A 98 -10.45 12.96 1.92
N TYR A 99 -9.75 13.99 2.44
CA TYR A 99 -10.44 15.17 2.96
C TYR A 99 -10.77 16.15 1.84
N ILE A 100 -12.03 16.46 1.71
CA ILE A 100 -12.56 17.42 0.73
C ILE A 100 -13.06 18.64 1.48
N ASP A 101 -12.49 19.80 1.17
CA ASP A 101 -12.87 21.05 1.80
C ASP A 101 -14.38 21.32 1.63
N GLY A 102 -15.03 21.70 2.73
CA GLY A 102 -16.47 21.96 2.77
C GLY A 102 -17.35 20.70 2.87
N ILE A 103 -16.80 19.50 2.69
CA ILE A 103 -17.53 18.22 2.74
C ILE A 103 -17.03 17.35 3.90
N GLY A 104 -15.70 17.26 4.09
CA GLY A 104 -15.07 16.38 5.08
C GLY A 104 -14.41 15.15 4.46
N TRP A 105 -14.32 14.07 5.23
CA TRP A 105 -13.73 12.81 4.81
C TRP A 105 -14.66 12.05 3.88
N MET A 106 -14.19 11.81 2.66
CA MET A 106 -14.93 11.12 1.61
C MET A 106 -14.24 9.81 1.23
N PRO A 107 -14.98 8.69 1.15
CA PRO A 107 -14.41 7.40 0.79
C PRO A 107 -14.12 7.28 -0.71
N PHE A 108 -13.02 6.58 -1.01
CA PHE A 108 -12.58 6.19 -2.35
C PHE A 108 -12.17 4.72 -2.34
N GLU A 109 -12.48 4.00 -3.42
CA GLU A 109 -12.22 2.57 -3.55
C GLU A 109 -11.31 2.30 -4.77
N PRO A 110 -9.98 2.26 -4.58
CA PRO A 110 -9.05 2.01 -5.67
C PRO A 110 -8.94 0.53 -6.08
N THR A 111 -9.48 -0.38 -5.26
CA THR A 111 -9.30 -1.82 -5.45
C THR A 111 -10.07 -2.32 -6.66
N VAL A 112 -9.36 -2.88 -7.62
CA VAL A 112 -9.96 -3.44 -8.83
C VAL A 112 -10.90 -4.59 -8.46
N GLY A 113 -12.14 -4.51 -8.96
CA GLY A 113 -13.19 -5.48 -8.67
C GLY A 113 -14.10 -5.12 -7.49
N PHE A 114 -13.79 -4.06 -6.77
CA PHE A 114 -14.64 -3.48 -5.73
C PHE A 114 -15.28 -2.18 -6.22
N SER A 115 -16.38 -1.80 -5.62
CA SER A 115 -17.07 -0.55 -5.94
C SER A 115 -17.28 0.28 -4.68
N ASN A 116 -17.08 1.59 -4.81
CA ASN A 116 -17.37 2.52 -3.73
C ASN A 116 -18.89 2.50 -3.46
N PRO A 117 -19.36 2.18 -2.23
CA PRO A 117 -20.76 2.18 -1.89
C PRO A 117 -21.38 3.59 -1.90
N VAL A 118 -20.54 4.63 -1.85
CA VAL A 118 -20.95 6.03 -1.90
C VAL A 118 -20.79 6.55 -3.33
N ASN A 119 -21.78 6.31 -4.16
CA ASN A 119 -21.85 6.96 -5.46
C ASN A 119 -22.52 8.33 -5.26
N ILE A 120 -21.73 9.35 -5.02
CA ILE A 120 -22.21 10.73 -4.96
C ILE A 120 -22.19 11.25 -6.39
N ASP A 121 -23.35 11.29 -6.98
CA ASP A 121 -23.56 11.95 -8.27
C ASP A 121 -23.52 13.47 -8.00
N TYR A 122 -22.33 14.06 -8.14
CA TYR A 122 -22.22 15.50 -8.11
C TYR A 122 -22.63 16.02 -9.48
N ASP A 123 -23.76 16.66 -9.53
CA ASP A 123 -24.10 17.58 -10.62
C ASP A 123 -23.14 18.78 -10.48
N VAL A 124 -21.92 18.59 -10.93
CA VAL A 124 -20.96 19.68 -11.03
C VAL A 124 -21.37 20.49 -12.24
N GLU A 125 -22.29 21.44 -12.05
CA GLU A 125 -22.38 22.55 -12.98
C GLU A 125 -20.94 23.03 -13.17
N SER A 126 -20.48 22.97 -14.40
CA SER A 126 -19.13 23.32 -14.80
C SER A 126 -18.79 24.69 -14.21
N VAL A 127 -18.07 24.70 -13.10
CA VAL A 127 -17.35 25.89 -12.67
C VAL A 127 -16.33 26.12 -13.76
N GLU A 128 -16.57 27.15 -14.59
CA GLU A 128 -15.58 27.63 -15.56
C GLU A 128 -14.24 27.64 -14.88
N GLU A 129 -13.24 27.03 -15.51
CA GLU A 129 -11.85 27.09 -15.06
C GLU A 129 -11.46 28.55 -14.93
N GLU A 130 -11.67 29.11 -13.74
CA GLU A 130 -11.09 30.39 -13.39
C GLU A 130 -9.57 30.16 -13.47
N GLN A 131 -8.94 30.76 -14.45
CA GLN A 131 -7.52 30.66 -14.72
C GLN A 131 -6.77 30.86 -13.40
N LEU A 132 -6.32 29.75 -12.83
CA LEU A 132 -5.41 29.81 -11.69
C LEU A 132 -4.22 30.65 -12.14
N PRO A 133 -3.83 31.68 -11.37
CA PRO A 133 -2.63 32.43 -11.67
C PRO A 133 -1.49 31.43 -11.80
N GLU A 134 -0.73 31.56 -12.87
CA GLU A 134 0.46 30.76 -13.14
C GLU A 134 1.39 30.92 -11.93
N VAL A 135 1.35 29.93 -11.03
CA VAL A 135 2.26 29.88 -9.89
C VAL A 135 3.61 29.56 -10.47
N GLU A 136 4.45 30.61 -10.60
CA GLU A 136 5.87 30.41 -10.88
C GLU A 136 6.38 29.39 -9.86
N THR A 137 6.66 28.18 -10.34
CA THR A 137 7.35 27.17 -9.52
C THR A 137 8.70 27.77 -9.13
N PRO A 138 8.97 28.00 -7.84
CA PRO A 138 10.30 28.43 -7.44
C PRO A 138 11.28 27.37 -7.94
N GLU A 139 12.24 27.80 -8.74
CA GLU A 139 13.36 26.98 -9.16
C GLU A 139 14.11 26.56 -7.89
N ILE A 140 13.83 25.35 -7.42
CA ILE A 140 14.56 24.78 -6.29
C ILE A 140 15.93 24.45 -6.85
N GLU A 141 16.89 25.37 -6.66
CA GLU A 141 18.30 25.05 -6.82
C GLU A 141 18.59 23.81 -5.97
N ARG A 142 18.76 22.70 -6.64
CA ARG A 142 19.26 21.49 -6.01
C ARG A 142 20.68 21.81 -5.54
N PRO A 143 20.99 21.76 -4.23
CA PRO A 143 22.37 21.93 -3.78
C PRO A 143 23.21 20.89 -4.54
N GLU A 144 24.29 21.37 -5.18
CA GLU A 144 25.31 20.47 -5.74
C GLU A 144 25.76 19.53 -4.62
N PRO A 145 25.97 18.23 -4.92
CA PRO A 145 26.51 17.31 -3.93
C PRO A 145 27.88 17.85 -3.50
N GLU A 146 27.97 18.31 -2.25
CA GLU A 146 29.26 18.60 -1.63
C GLU A 146 30.09 17.31 -1.74
N GLU A 147 31.25 17.38 -2.43
CA GLU A 147 32.25 16.35 -2.37
C GLU A 147 32.66 16.21 -0.90
N GLN A 148 32.06 15.24 -0.23
CA GLN A 148 32.49 14.86 1.11
C GLN A 148 33.84 14.19 0.95
N ASP A 149 34.86 14.91 1.34
CA ASP A 149 36.20 14.39 1.56
C ASP A 149 36.10 13.03 2.29
N ALA A 150 36.73 12.03 1.69
CA ALA A 150 36.81 10.68 2.23
C ALA A 150 37.39 10.69 3.64
N VAL A 151 36.51 10.81 4.64
CA VAL A 151 36.88 10.49 6.02
C VAL A 151 37.02 8.97 6.09
N THR A 152 38.25 8.49 6.05
CA THR A 152 38.61 7.12 6.40
C THR A 152 38.26 6.89 7.86
N GLY A 153 37.05 6.43 8.14
CA GLY A 153 36.52 6.10 9.46
C GLY A 153 35.93 4.71 9.46
N GLY A 154 36.76 3.74 9.91
CA GLY A 154 36.40 2.54 10.62
C GLY A 154 35.18 1.77 10.14
N ALA A 155 35.30 0.92 9.12
CA ALA A 155 34.36 -0.16 8.88
C ALA A 155 34.29 -1.04 10.14
N THR A 156 33.20 -0.93 10.92
CA THR A 156 32.86 -1.98 11.88
C THR A 156 32.52 -3.23 11.07
N LYS A 157 33.51 -4.13 11.01
CA LYS A 157 33.32 -5.48 10.46
C LYS A 157 32.14 -6.11 11.20
N ALA A 158 31.02 -6.33 10.51
CA ALA A 158 30.08 -7.31 10.96
C ALA A 158 30.84 -8.62 11.18
N SER A 159 30.88 -9.11 12.42
CA SER A 159 31.63 -10.31 12.76
C SER A 159 30.94 -11.47 12.05
N ALA A 160 31.56 -11.96 10.99
CA ALA A 160 31.17 -13.21 10.39
C ALA A 160 31.24 -14.28 11.48
N ILE A 161 30.14 -14.99 11.70
CA ILE A 161 30.07 -16.10 12.64
C ILE A 161 31.08 -17.15 12.16
N ASP A 162 32.15 -17.36 12.93
CA ASP A 162 33.18 -18.36 12.62
C ASP A 162 32.61 -19.75 12.88
N PHE A 163 32.02 -20.36 11.85
CA PHE A 163 31.48 -21.70 11.90
C PHE A 163 32.51 -22.78 12.27
N ALA A 164 33.79 -22.48 12.11
CA ALA A 164 34.88 -23.39 12.50
C ALA A 164 34.88 -23.65 14.01
N LYS A 165 34.42 -22.68 14.80
CA LYS A 165 34.36 -22.74 16.26
C LYS A 165 33.25 -23.67 16.79
N TYR A 166 32.26 -23.99 15.94
CA TYR A 166 31.11 -24.79 16.32
C TYR A 166 31.09 -26.21 15.70
N LYS A 167 32.18 -26.65 15.08
CA LYS A 167 32.29 -28.00 14.50
C LYS A 167 31.95 -29.12 15.48
N TRP A 168 32.26 -28.95 16.75
CA TRP A 168 31.98 -29.92 17.81
C TRP A 168 30.43 -30.15 17.99
N VAL A 169 29.59 -29.14 17.75
CA VAL A 169 28.13 -29.25 17.85
C VAL A 169 27.58 -30.25 16.84
N PHE A 170 28.13 -30.24 15.62
CA PHE A 170 27.73 -31.20 14.59
C PHE A 170 28.16 -32.65 14.93
N TYR A 171 29.27 -32.84 15.61
CA TYR A 171 29.69 -34.17 16.08
C TYR A 171 28.77 -34.67 17.21
N VAL A 172 28.35 -33.80 18.13
CA VAL A 172 27.43 -34.17 19.22
C VAL A 172 26.07 -34.52 18.67
N LEU A 173 25.52 -33.73 17.72
CA LEU A 173 24.25 -34.00 17.09
C LEU A 173 24.30 -35.31 16.27
N GLY A 174 25.37 -35.57 15.55
CA GLY A 174 25.57 -36.80 14.80
C GLY A 174 25.62 -38.04 15.70
N ALA A 175 26.34 -37.95 16.84
CA ALA A 175 26.40 -39.03 17.83
C ALA A 175 25.04 -39.32 18.48
N MET A 176 24.23 -38.25 18.72
CA MET A 176 22.90 -38.38 19.29
C MET A 176 21.92 -39.08 18.32
N LEU A 177 22.02 -38.76 17.04
CA LEU A 177 21.22 -39.42 15.98
C LEU A 177 21.56 -40.90 15.82
N ILE A 178 22.85 -41.28 15.95
CA ILE A 178 23.27 -42.69 15.90
C ILE A 178 22.75 -43.47 17.13
N LEU A 179 22.74 -42.85 18.30
CA LEU A 179 22.22 -43.46 19.53
C LEU A 179 20.70 -43.70 19.45
N VAL A 180 19.96 -42.76 18.84
CA VAL A 180 18.51 -42.93 18.63
C VAL A 180 18.18 -44.02 17.60
N ALA A 181 19.09 -44.30 16.63
CA ALA A 181 18.87 -45.30 15.62
C ALA A 181 19.24 -46.75 16.10
N ILE A 182 19.88 -46.90 17.26
CA ILE A 182 20.29 -48.19 17.84
C ILE A 182 19.30 -48.67 18.93
N ILE A 183 18.39 -47.82 19.39
CA ILE A 183 17.31 -48.15 20.33
C ILE A 183 16.01 -48.38 19.55
#